data_18884e68de4025101d6335254ce33aa9
#
_entry.id   18884e68de4025101d6335254ce33aa9
#
_cell.length_a   1.000
_cell.length_b   1.000
_cell.length_c   1.000
_cell.angle_alpha   90.00
_cell.angle_beta   90.00
_cell.angle_gamma   90.00
#
_symmetry.space_group_name_H-M   'P 1'
#
loop_
_entity.id
_entity.type
_entity.pdbx_description
1 polymer ?
#
loop_
_entity_poly.entity_id
_entity_poly.type
_entity_poly.pdbx_seq_one_letter_code
_entity_poly.pdbx_strand_id
1 'polypeptide(L)'
;VKKYLLFTLVLMIALLLGACAAPATPAPTAVPPTAAPAQPTAAPAQPTAAPAQPTAAAQPTATVPPPNCNKLEGMPEVKAGELGSPDKPIVIALVPSGDVPTITKAGTEIADCLSQMTGLTYKIEVGTNFAASIEAMGAGKAPFGFLNTFSAILAKEKYGVSPQLVALRNYKGKPENFYQGQFIANKAANIKSIADLKGKTFCFVDPNSTSGYIIPRIVMKANGIDPDVDLKATQNAGSHDNVAIAVYKGDCDAGATFVDVRTDSKPIKENYPDMVDKVDVFYITDNIPNDGLQVAKDVDPALTKATVDGLLAISGDPGGKALLRKLYSYLGLVKVESNFYDDFEALLKKAGVDPSSLVK
;
A
#
# COMPACT_ATOMS: atom_id res chain seq x y z
N VAL A 1 31.84 -50.44 -10.66
CA VAL A 1 30.95 -49.29 -10.84
C VAL A 1 29.96 -49.50 -12.00
N LYS A 2 30.19 -50.44 -12.92
CA LYS A 2 29.32 -50.71 -14.11
C LYS A 2 28.23 -51.75 -13.92
N LYS A 3 28.04 -52.34 -12.75
CA LYS A 3 27.06 -53.43 -12.51
C LYS A 3 25.78 -52.98 -11.80
N TYR A 4 25.68 -51.72 -11.33
CA TYR A 4 24.48 -51.22 -10.64
C TYR A 4 23.58 -50.33 -11.52
N LEU A 5 24.00 -50.01 -12.74
CA LEU A 5 23.23 -49.15 -13.66
C LEU A 5 22.19 -49.92 -14.50
N LEU A 6 22.26 -51.26 -14.53
CA LEU A 6 21.30 -52.08 -15.31
C LEU A 6 20.11 -52.59 -14.49
N PHE A 7 20.15 -52.46 -13.16
CA PHE A 7 19.06 -52.95 -12.30
C PHE A 7 17.98 -51.89 -12.01
N THR A 8 18.29 -50.62 -12.21
CA THR A 8 17.35 -49.52 -12.02
C THR A 8 16.50 -49.20 -13.25
N LEU A 9 16.86 -49.69 -14.43
CA LEU A 9 16.11 -49.44 -15.67
C LEU A 9 15.00 -50.47 -15.92
N VAL A 10 15.03 -51.65 -15.28
CA VAL A 10 14.02 -52.69 -15.45
C VAL A 10 12.84 -52.54 -14.48
N LEU A 11 12.97 -51.77 -13.41
CA LEU A 11 11.89 -51.56 -12.43
C LEU A 11 10.95 -50.39 -12.77
N MET A 12 11.26 -49.61 -13.81
CA MET A 12 10.43 -48.46 -14.25
C MET A 12 9.49 -48.75 -15.41
N ILE A 13 9.50 -49.94 -15.99
CA ILE A 13 8.65 -50.32 -17.16
C ILE A 13 7.44 -51.19 -16.75
N ALA A 14 7.33 -51.62 -15.49
CA ALA A 14 6.25 -52.50 -15.02
C ALA A 14 5.04 -51.83 -14.38
N LEU A 15 4.92 -50.49 -14.44
CA LEU A 15 3.85 -49.69 -13.75
C LEU A 15 2.92 -48.89 -14.69
N LEU A 16 2.86 -49.25 -15.97
CA LEU A 16 2.02 -48.52 -16.97
C LEU A 16 0.97 -49.41 -17.66
N LEU A 17 0.39 -50.40 -16.99
CA LEU A 17 -0.78 -51.16 -17.49
C LEU A 17 -1.76 -51.41 -16.35
N GLY A 18 -2.46 -50.38 -15.92
CA GLY A 18 -3.59 -50.42 -14.99
C GLY A 18 -4.79 -49.70 -15.60
N ALA A 19 -5.76 -50.50 -16.08
CA ALA A 19 -6.87 -50.11 -16.91
C ALA A 19 -7.76 -49.00 -16.33
N CYS A 20 -8.23 -48.11 -17.23
CA CYS A 20 -9.37 -47.24 -17.07
C CYS A 20 -10.66 -48.05 -16.77
N ALA A 21 -11.27 -47.80 -15.62
CA ALA A 21 -12.68 -48.07 -15.38
C ALA A 21 -13.34 -46.75 -15.00
N ALA A 22 -14.22 -46.25 -15.85
CA ALA A 22 -15.03 -45.07 -15.60
C ALA A 22 -16.10 -45.35 -14.53
N PRO A 23 -16.38 -44.45 -13.60
CA PRO A 23 -17.50 -44.63 -12.67
C PRO A 23 -18.83 -44.41 -13.40
N ALA A 24 -19.79 -45.32 -13.15
CA ALA A 24 -21.13 -45.28 -13.69
C ALA A 24 -21.91 -44.04 -13.14
N THR A 25 -22.60 -43.36 -14.06
CA THR A 25 -23.51 -42.27 -13.77
C THR A 25 -24.74 -42.77 -13.00
N PRO A 26 -25.16 -42.18 -11.89
CA PRO A 26 -26.43 -42.56 -11.24
C PRO A 26 -27.62 -42.10 -12.06
N ALA A 27 -28.65 -42.94 -12.14
CA ALA A 27 -29.91 -42.67 -12.82
C ALA A 27 -30.70 -41.54 -12.14
N PRO A 28 -31.51 -40.79 -12.90
CA PRO A 28 -32.28 -39.68 -12.34
C PRO A 28 -33.41 -40.18 -11.45
N THR A 29 -33.47 -39.65 -10.21
CA THR A 29 -34.55 -39.85 -9.25
C THR A 29 -35.79 -39.11 -9.72
N ALA A 30 -36.91 -39.80 -9.81
CA ALA A 30 -38.20 -39.24 -10.21
C ALA A 30 -38.67 -38.16 -9.23
N VAL A 31 -39.07 -37.01 -9.75
CA VAL A 31 -39.67 -35.89 -9.01
C VAL A 31 -41.14 -36.18 -8.77
N PRO A 32 -41.69 -36.01 -7.55
CA PRO A 32 -43.13 -36.11 -7.28
C PRO A 32 -43.91 -34.97 -7.97
N PRO A 33 -45.18 -35.15 -8.34
CA PRO A 33 -45.96 -34.18 -9.05
C PRO A 33 -46.29 -32.93 -8.19
N THR A 34 -46.08 -31.76 -8.81
CA THR A 34 -46.38 -30.45 -8.27
C THR A 34 -47.85 -30.26 -8.04
N ALA A 35 -48.25 -29.88 -6.82
CA ALA A 35 -49.61 -29.48 -6.49
C ALA A 35 -50.01 -28.18 -7.20
N ALA A 36 -51.29 -28.08 -7.61
CA ALA A 36 -51.88 -26.96 -8.31
C ALA A 36 -51.84 -25.66 -7.47
N PRO A 37 -51.78 -24.47 -8.13
CA PRO A 37 -51.65 -23.19 -7.44
C PRO A 37 -52.98 -22.80 -6.77
N ALA A 38 -52.88 -22.39 -5.50
CA ALA A 38 -53.98 -21.80 -4.75
C ALA A 38 -54.27 -20.38 -5.25
N GLN A 39 -55.54 -20.04 -5.31
CA GLN A 39 -56.08 -18.73 -5.71
C GLN A 39 -55.59 -17.59 -4.82
N PRO A 40 -55.38 -16.37 -5.33
CA PRO A 40 -54.83 -15.26 -4.54
C PRO A 40 -55.89 -14.73 -3.54
N THR A 41 -55.52 -14.69 -2.27
CA THR A 41 -56.25 -13.96 -1.23
C THR A 41 -55.92 -12.47 -1.33
N ALA A 42 -56.91 -11.61 -1.21
CA ALA A 42 -56.83 -10.16 -1.33
C ALA A 42 -55.72 -9.55 -0.46
N ALA A 43 -54.97 -8.61 -1.06
CA ALA A 43 -53.90 -7.85 -0.40
C ALA A 43 -54.47 -6.93 0.71
N PRO A 44 -53.73 -6.79 1.84
CA PRO A 44 -54.04 -5.74 2.84
C PRO A 44 -53.69 -4.36 2.28
N ALA A 45 -54.50 -3.35 2.62
CA ALA A 45 -54.34 -1.98 2.20
C ALA A 45 -52.95 -1.42 2.58
N GLN A 46 -52.32 -0.76 1.59
CA GLN A 46 -51.05 -0.07 1.70
C GLN A 46 -51.16 1.09 2.71
N PRO A 47 -50.20 1.25 3.65
CA PRO A 47 -50.15 2.45 4.50
C PRO A 47 -49.82 3.68 3.63
N THR A 48 -50.58 4.74 3.83
CA THR A 48 -50.40 6.04 3.19
C THR A 48 -48.98 6.56 3.47
N ALA A 49 -48.25 6.91 2.42
CA ALA A 49 -46.88 7.46 2.48
C ALA A 49 -46.89 8.74 3.33
N ALA A 50 -45.99 8.79 4.32
CA ALA A 50 -45.65 10.02 5.04
C ALA A 50 -45.08 11.07 4.09
N PRO A 51 -45.28 12.39 4.33
CA PRO A 51 -44.72 13.42 3.46
C PRO A 51 -43.18 13.32 3.37
N ALA A 52 -42.65 13.31 2.15
CA ALA A 52 -41.20 13.33 1.92
C ALA A 52 -40.59 14.56 2.60
N GLN A 53 -39.64 14.30 3.50
CA GLN A 53 -38.78 15.35 4.06
C GLN A 53 -37.99 16.01 2.91
N PRO A 54 -37.80 17.33 2.88
CA PRO A 54 -37.01 17.98 1.85
C PRO A 54 -35.61 17.41 1.87
N THR A 55 -35.17 16.81 0.78
CA THR A 55 -33.80 16.40 0.54
C THR A 55 -32.93 17.67 0.63
N ALA A 56 -32.07 17.75 1.64
CA ALA A 56 -31.09 18.82 1.72
C ALA A 56 -30.31 18.88 0.39
N ALA A 57 -30.36 20.04 -0.27
CA ALA A 57 -29.60 20.26 -1.48
C ALA A 57 -28.13 19.96 -1.22
N ALA A 58 -27.55 19.06 -2.03
CA ALA A 58 -26.12 18.76 -1.96
C ALA A 58 -25.36 20.07 -2.11
N GLN A 59 -24.57 20.45 -1.09
CA GLN A 59 -23.67 21.59 -1.18
C GLN A 59 -22.74 21.37 -2.37
N PRO A 60 -22.50 22.37 -3.24
CA PRO A 60 -21.58 22.24 -4.34
C PRO A 60 -20.21 21.86 -3.78
N THR A 61 -19.71 20.68 -4.16
CA THR A 61 -18.35 20.25 -3.86
C THR A 61 -17.41 21.27 -4.49
N ALA A 62 -16.68 22.02 -3.68
CA ALA A 62 -15.72 23.00 -4.16
C ALA A 62 -14.76 22.28 -5.13
N THR A 63 -14.76 22.68 -6.40
CA THR A 63 -13.87 22.13 -7.42
C THR A 63 -12.44 22.53 -7.06
N VAL A 64 -11.59 21.51 -6.80
CA VAL A 64 -10.16 21.73 -6.58
C VAL A 64 -9.56 22.27 -7.88
N PRO A 65 -8.85 23.42 -7.86
CA PRO A 65 -8.23 23.97 -9.06
C PRO A 65 -7.15 22.99 -9.59
N PRO A 66 -6.81 23.07 -10.89
CA PRO A 66 -5.65 22.34 -11.42
C PRO A 66 -4.38 22.82 -10.72
N PRO A 67 -3.30 21.99 -10.68
CA PRO A 67 -2.03 22.39 -10.09
C PRO A 67 -1.42 23.54 -10.89
N ASN A 68 -0.77 24.48 -10.16
CA ASN A 68 0.02 25.52 -10.79
C ASN A 68 1.42 24.96 -11.13
N CYS A 69 1.68 24.75 -12.43
CA CYS A 69 2.94 24.20 -12.95
C CYS A 69 3.78 25.25 -13.67
N ASN A 70 3.69 26.52 -13.25
CA ASN A 70 4.48 27.60 -13.84
C ASN A 70 5.98 27.36 -13.70
N LYS A 71 6.74 27.71 -14.74
CA LYS A 71 8.20 27.54 -14.77
C LYS A 71 8.86 28.26 -13.58
N LEU A 72 9.75 27.56 -12.91
CA LEU A 72 10.58 28.08 -11.84
C LEU A 72 11.83 28.74 -12.42
N GLU A 73 12.36 29.76 -11.75
CA GLU A 73 13.60 30.41 -12.13
C GLU A 73 14.83 29.64 -11.59
N GLY A 74 15.98 29.78 -12.29
CA GLY A 74 17.26 29.21 -11.85
C GLY A 74 17.32 27.70 -11.91
N MET A 75 16.49 27.06 -12.75
CA MET A 75 16.54 25.61 -12.96
C MET A 75 17.74 25.24 -13.83
N PRO A 76 18.37 24.06 -13.60
CA PRO A 76 19.51 23.62 -14.40
C PRO A 76 19.08 23.31 -15.84
N GLU A 77 19.98 23.59 -16.77
CA GLU A 77 19.86 23.15 -18.16
C GLU A 77 20.63 21.83 -18.34
N VAL A 78 20.04 20.90 -19.08
CA VAL A 78 20.64 19.61 -19.40
C VAL A 78 20.75 19.43 -20.91
N LYS A 79 21.81 18.78 -21.37
CA LYS A 79 22.00 18.45 -22.79
C LYS A 79 21.32 17.11 -23.12
N ALA A 80 21.15 16.87 -24.42
CA ALA A 80 20.67 15.57 -24.91
C ALA A 80 21.58 14.42 -24.39
N GLY A 81 20.97 13.35 -23.87
CA GLY A 81 21.64 12.21 -23.28
C GLY A 81 22.10 12.38 -21.81
N GLU A 82 22.05 13.58 -21.24
CA GLU A 82 22.24 13.80 -19.81
C GLU A 82 20.96 13.48 -19.03
N LEU A 83 21.12 13.14 -17.75
CA LEU A 83 19.97 12.85 -16.86
C LEU A 83 19.09 14.10 -16.75
N GLY A 84 17.78 13.93 -16.97
CA GLY A 84 16.81 15.01 -17.04
C GLY A 84 16.46 15.47 -18.47
N SER A 85 17.19 14.98 -19.49
CA SER A 85 16.82 15.19 -20.90
C SER A 85 15.65 14.29 -21.32
N PRO A 86 14.95 14.58 -22.45
CA PRO A 86 13.91 13.70 -22.98
C PRO A 86 14.37 12.26 -23.24
N ASP A 87 15.65 12.10 -23.67
CA ASP A 87 16.24 10.79 -23.97
C ASP A 87 16.62 10.01 -22.70
N LYS A 88 16.84 10.73 -21.57
CA LYS A 88 17.24 10.14 -20.29
C LYS A 88 16.50 10.81 -19.14
N PRO A 89 15.21 10.53 -18.98
CA PRO A 89 14.36 11.16 -17.96
C PRO A 89 14.80 10.80 -16.53
N ILE A 90 14.52 11.72 -15.60
CA ILE A 90 14.62 11.47 -14.16
C ILE A 90 13.47 10.57 -13.76
N VAL A 91 13.78 9.35 -13.31
CA VAL A 91 12.78 8.41 -12.80
C VAL A 91 12.59 8.63 -11.30
N ILE A 92 11.33 8.73 -10.87
CA ILE A 92 10.94 8.71 -9.45
C ILE A 92 10.26 7.38 -9.16
N ALA A 93 10.91 6.53 -8.36
CA ALA A 93 10.34 5.26 -7.93
C ALA A 93 9.24 5.50 -6.88
N LEU A 94 8.13 4.76 -6.97
CA LEU A 94 7.03 4.80 -6.02
C LEU A 94 6.79 3.40 -5.44
N VAL A 95 6.52 3.29 -4.13
CA VAL A 95 6.12 2.03 -3.51
C VAL A 95 4.63 1.77 -3.75
N PRO A 96 4.19 0.51 -4.00
CA PRO A 96 2.78 0.18 -4.25
C PRO A 96 1.99 0.06 -2.94
N SER A 97 1.98 1.12 -2.10
CA SER A 97 1.38 1.06 -0.77
C SER A 97 -0.16 1.13 -0.76
N GLY A 98 -0.77 1.58 -1.86
CA GLY A 98 -2.23 1.69 -2.05
C GLY A 98 -2.66 1.16 -3.41
N ASP A 99 -3.73 1.73 -3.97
CA ASP A 99 -4.25 1.39 -5.30
C ASP A 99 -3.27 1.85 -6.41
N VAL A 100 -2.62 0.90 -7.07
CA VAL A 100 -1.56 1.16 -8.06
C VAL A 100 -2.05 2.05 -9.23
N PRO A 101 -3.23 1.85 -9.83
CA PRO A 101 -3.77 2.77 -10.84
C PRO A 101 -3.88 4.22 -10.35
N THR A 102 -4.37 4.44 -9.15
CA THR A 102 -4.50 5.77 -8.54
C THR A 102 -3.12 6.41 -8.29
N ILE A 103 -2.18 5.64 -7.71
CA ILE A 103 -0.80 6.07 -7.46
C ILE A 103 -0.11 6.44 -8.79
N THR A 104 -0.23 5.58 -9.81
CA THR A 104 0.36 5.82 -11.14
C THR A 104 -0.18 7.10 -11.75
N LYS A 105 -1.50 7.30 -11.74
CA LYS A 105 -2.12 8.49 -12.30
C LYS A 105 -1.66 9.76 -11.59
N ALA A 106 -1.75 9.80 -10.26
CA ALA A 106 -1.35 10.97 -9.47
C ALA A 106 0.16 11.27 -9.61
N GLY A 107 0.98 10.22 -9.62
CA GLY A 107 2.42 10.35 -9.82
C GLY A 107 2.77 10.88 -11.21
N THR A 108 2.09 10.43 -12.26
CA THR A 108 2.28 10.95 -13.62
C THR A 108 1.93 12.44 -13.69
N GLU A 109 0.78 12.85 -13.14
CA GLU A 109 0.38 14.25 -13.08
C GLU A 109 1.41 15.11 -12.31
N ILE A 110 2.04 14.58 -11.25
CA ILE A 110 3.14 15.24 -10.52
C ILE A 110 4.39 15.34 -11.39
N ALA A 111 4.79 14.27 -12.07
CA ALA A 111 5.97 14.25 -12.95
C ALA A 111 5.82 15.22 -14.13
N ASP A 112 4.64 15.30 -14.72
CA ASP A 112 4.33 16.25 -15.80
C ASP A 112 4.42 17.69 -15.31
N CYS A 113 3.88 17.98 -14.12
CA CYS A 113 3.98 19.29 -13.49
C CYS A 113 5.43 19.66 -13.17
N LEU A 114 6.22 18.74 -12.59
CA LEU A 114 7.65 18.92 -12.36
C LEU A 114 8.40 19.22 -13.66
N SER A 115 8.06 18.51 -14.73
CA SER A 115 8.72 18.71 -16.04
C SER A 115 8.45 20.12 -16.58
N GLN A 116 7.22 20.61 -16.46
CA GLN A 116 6.85 21.96 -16.85
C GLN A 116 7.55 23.03 -15.99
N MET A 117 7.62 22.82 -14.67
CA MET A 117 8.21 23.76 -13.71
C MET A 117 9.73 23.87 -13.85
N THR A 118 10.41 22.76 -14.08
CA THR A 118 11.88 22.72 -14.06
C THR A 118 12.52 22.75 -15.43
N GLY A 119 11.79 22.40 -16.50
CA GLY A 119 12.34 22.18 -17.83
C GLY A 119 13.08 20.85 -17.98
N LEU A 120 13.16 20.03 -16.92
CA LEU A 120 13.72 18.68 -16.95
C LEU A 120 12.61 17.67 -17.30
N THR A 121 12.98 16.49 -17.77
CA THR A 121 12.01 15.42 -18.05
C THR A 121 11.95 14.44 -16.89
N TYR A 122 10.74 14.24 -16.33
CA TYR A 122 10.48 13.29 -15.27
C TYR A 122 9.58 12.16 -15.71
N LYS A 123 9.75 10.99 -15.10
CA LYS A 123 8.86 9.83 -15.19
C LYS A 123 8.67 9.23 -13.81
N ILE A 124 7.56 8.53 -13.61
CA ILE A 124 7.39 7.71 -12.43
C ILE A 124 7.42 6.23 -12.80
N GLU A 125 7.88 5.41 -11.86
CA GLU A 125 7.77 3.96 -11.91
C GLU A 125 7.25 3.45 -10.57
N VAL A 126 6.10 2.75 -10.59
CA VAL A 126 5.59 2.07 -9.41
C VAL A 126 6.20 0.68 -9.37
N GLY A 127 6.90 0.37 -8.28
CA GLY A 127 7.48 -0.97 -8.07
C GLY A 127 6.41 -2.06 -8.04
N THR A 128 6.78 -3.27 -8.44
CA THR A 128 5.89 -4.45 -8.32
C THR A 128 5.66 -4.85 -6.87
N ASN A 129 6.59 -4.49 -5.99
CA ASN A 129 6.55 -4.59 -4.53
C ASN A 129 7.47 -3.51 -3.94
N PHE A 130 7.52 -3.41 -2.61
CA PHE A 130 8.33 -2.40 -1.92
C PHE A 130 9.84 -2.57 -2.19
N ALA A 131 10.33 -3.82 -2.23
CA ALA A 131 11.75 -4.11 -2.51
C ALA A 131 12.16 -3.66 -3.92
N ALA A 132 11.29 -3.82 -4.93
CA ALA A 132 11.56 -3.40 -6.29
C ALA A 132 11.86 -1.90 -6.40
N SER A 133 11.18 -1.05 -5.61
CA SER A 133 11.44 0.40 -5.58
C SER A 133 12.79 0.72 -4.93
N ILE A 134 13.19 -0.01 -3.88
CA ILE A 134 14.51 0.11 -3.25
C ILE A 134 15.61 -0.28 -4.26
N GLU A 135 15.45 -1.43 -4.92
CA GLU A 135 16.43 -1.94 -5.88
C GLU A 135 16.55 -1.05 -7.13
N ALA A 136 15.46 -0.41 -7.57
CA ALA A 136 15.50 0.55 -8.67
C ALA A 136 16.40 1.75 -8.34
N MET A 137 16.37 2.25 -7.11
CA MET A 137 17.25 3.31 -6.64
C MET A 137 18.70 2.82 -6.54
N GLY A 138 18.92 1.66 -5.94
CA GLY A 138 20.25 1.07 -5.78
C GLY A 138 20.94 0.72 -7.09
N ALA A 139 20.19 0.34 -8.11
CA ALA A 139 20.70 0.07 -9.46
C ALA A 139 20.91 1.33 -10.32
N GLY A 140 20.67 2.54 -9.77
CA GLY A 140 20.76 3.80 -10.49
C GLY A 140 19.68 4.00 -11.56
N LYS A 141 18.62 3.17 -11.58
CA LYS A 141 17.50 3.29 -12.51
C LYS A 141 16.54 4.41 -12.09
N ALA A 142 16.39 4.62 -10.79
CA ALA A 142 15.57 5.68 -10.22
C ALA A 142 16.41 6.58 -9.31
N PRO A 143 16.85 7.75 -9.78
CA PRO A 143 17.58 8.74 -8.98
C PRO A 143 16.82 9.21 -7.75
N PHE A 144 15.49 9.19 -7.79
CA PHE A 144 14.62 9.57 -6.69
C PHE A 144 13.60 8.49 -6.40
N GLY A 145 13.08 8.47 -5.17
CA GLY A 145 12.00 7.58 -4.78
C GLY A 145 11.16 8.14 -3.64
N PHE A 146 9.84 7.98 -3.72
CA PHE A 146 8.97 8.10 -2.56
C PHE A 146 8.92 6.74 -1.87
N LEU A 147 9.74 6.59 -0.84
CA LEU A 147 9.85 5.37 -0.06
C LEU A 147 9.18 5.54 1.31
N ASN A 148 8.53 4.48 1.79
CA ASN A 148 8.07 4.44 3.18
C ASN A 148 9.26 4.36 4.13
N THR A 149 9.06 4.67 5.40
CA THR A 149 10.10 4.84 6.42
C THR A 149 11.10 3.67 6.47
N PHE A 150 10.60 2.43 6.55
CA PHE A 150 11.48 1.26 6.63
C PHE A 150 12.24 1.02 5.32
N SER A 151 11.60 1.19 4.18
CA SER A 151 12.25 1.10 2.86
C SER A 151 13.31 2.18 2.67
N ALA A 152 13.11 3.40 3.20
CA ALA A 152 14.09 4.48 3.17
C ALA A 152 15.33 4.12 4.02
N ILE A 153 15.12 3.55 5.22
CA ILE A 153 16.22 3.07 6.08
C ILE A 153 17.00 1.94 5.38
N LEU A 154 16.32 0.96 4.80
CA LEU A 154 16.98 -0.12 4.04
C LEU A 154 17.78 0.42 2.85
N ALA A 155 17.20 1.36 2.09
CA ALA A 155 17.88 1.97 0.95
C ALA A 155 19.10 2.79 1.37
N LYS A 156 19.03 3.48 2.53
CA LYS A 156 20.17 4.19 3.15
C LYS A 156 21.28 3.21 3.49
N GLU A 157 20.97 2.15 4.24
CA GLU A 157 21.95 1.14 4.69
C GLU A 157 22.60 0.41 3.51
N LYS A 158 21.80 0.06 2.49
CA LYS A 158 22.28 -0.75 1.36
C LYS A 158 22.98 0.06 0.27
N TYR A 159 22.48 1.26 -0.02
CA TYR A 159 22.85 2.02 -1.21
C TYR A 159 23.29 3.46 -0.94
N GLY A 160 23.27 3.90 0.32
CA GLY A 160 23.59 5.28 0.68
C GLY A 160 22.55 6.31 0.20
N VAL A 161 21.31 5.87 0.03
CA VAL A 161 20.18 6.76 -0.28
C VAL A 161 19.92 7.69 0.90
N SER A 162 19.54 8.94 0.65
CA SER A 162 19.30 9.93 1.70
C SER A 162 17.95 10.65 1.57
N PRO A 163 17.29 10.98 2.70
CA PRO A 163 16.04 11.73 2.67
C PRO A 163 16.26 13.19 2.24
N GLN A 164 15.30 13.75 1.52
CA GLN A 164 15.28 15.15 1.10
C GLN A 164 14.02 15.86 1.58
N LEU A 165 12.88 15.21 1.41
CA LEU A 165 11.58 15.68 1.84
C LEU A 165 10.86 14.61 2.65
N VAL A 166 10.08 15.03 3.62
CA VAL A 166 9.15 14.16 4.35
C VAL A 166 7.73 14.66 4.16
N ALA A 167 6.79 13.74 4.06
CA ALA A 167 5.38 14.04 3.93
C ALA A 167 4.79 14.55 5.24
N LEU A 168 3.80 15.41 5.12
CA LEU A 168 2.92 15.80 6.21
C LEU A 168 1.61 15.02 6.10
N ARG A 169 1.16 14.41 7.19
CA ARG A 169 -0.13 13.72 7.30
C ARG A 169 -0.99 14.34 8.41
N ASN A 170 -2.29 14.10 8.34
CA ASN A 170 -3.20 14.60 9.36
C ASN A 170 -3.01 13.85 10.68
N TYR A 171 -2.75 14.57 11.75
CA TYR A 171 -2.80 14.05 13.11
C TYR A 171 -3.61 15.01 13.98
N LYS A 172 -4.79 14.59 14.40
CA LYS A 172 -5.72 15.38 15.23
C LYS A 172 -6.00 16.77 14.66
N GLY A 173 -6.19 16.86 13.33
CA GLY A 173 -6.49 18.10 12.62
C GLY A 173 -5.28 18.96 12.25
N LYS A 174 -4.06 18.53 12.54
CA LYS A 174 -2.81 19.23 12.21
C LYS A 174 -1.95 18.43 11.23
N PRO A 175 -1.20 19.10 10.33
CA PRO A 175 -0.20 18.46 9.50
C PRO A 175 1.05 18.17 10.32
N GLU A 176 1.43 16.88 10.43
CA GLU A 176 2.60 16.42 11.18
C GLU A 176 3.51 15.57 10.29
N ASN A 177 4.81 15.55 10.59
CA ASN A 177 5.81 14.76 9.87
C ASN A 177 5.92 13.31 10.37
N PHE A 178 4.92 12.84 11.08
CA PHE A 178 4.74 11.46 11.51
C PHE A 178 3.30 11.00 11.23
N TYR A 179 3.10 9.70 11.30
CA TYR A 179 1.79 9.04 11.21
C TYR A 179 1.73 7.88 12.21
N GLN A 180 0.62 7.18 12.25
CA GLN A 180 0.44 6.00 13.09
C GLN A 180 0.00 4.79 12.24
N GLY A 181 0.38 3.60 12.68
CA GLY A 181 -0.20 2.36 12.22
C GLY A 181 -1.45 2.02 13.02
N GLN A 182 -2.27 1.12 12.47
CA GLN A 182 -3.43 0.58 13.16
C GLN A 182 -3.55 -0.92 12.92
N PHE A 183 -4.12 -1.62 13.90
CA PHE A 183 -4.59 -2.98 13.73
C PHE A 183 -6.10 -2.95 13.53
N ILE A 184 -6.55 -3.64 12.53
CA ILE A 184 -7.95 -3.74 12.15
C ILE A 184 -8.42 -5.18 12.22
N ALA A 185 -9.68 -5.38 12.54
CA ALA A 185 -10.29 -6.71 12.60
C ALA A 185 -11.69 -6.72 11.98
N ASN A 186 -12.06 -7.83 11.34
CA ASN A 186 -13.44 -8.08 11.00
C ASN A 186 -14.26 -8.19 12.29
N LYS A 187 -15.39 -7.47 12.39
CA LYS A 187 -16.22 -7.48 13.59
C LYS A 187 -16.69 -8.89 13.99
N ALA A 188 -16.92 -9.75 13.00
CA ALA A 188 -17.33 -11.14 13.27
C ALA A 188 -16.24 -11.98 13.94
N ALA A 189 -14.94 -11.59 13.81
CA ALA A 189 -13.83 -12.27 14.45
C ALA A 189 -13.73 -12.00 15.97
N ASN A 190 -14.46 -10.99 16.46
CA ASN A 190 -14.53 -10.58 17.88
C ASN A 190 -13.14 -10.36 18.53
N ILE A 191 -12.22 -9.66 17.83
CA ILE A 191 -10.88 -9.31 18.29
C ILE A 191 -10.93 -7.91 18.89
N LYS A 192 -10.47 -7.74 20.14
CA LYS A 192 -10.49 -6.46 20.86
C LYS A 192 -9.11 -6.04 21.39
N SER A 193 -8.15 -6.96 21.37
CA SER A 193 -6.79 -6.74 21.86
C SER A 193 -5.77 -7.51 21.02
N ILE A 194 -4.48 -7.21 21.19
CA ILE A 194 -3.39 -7.97 20.55
C ILE A 194 -3.39 -9.44 21.01
N ALA A 195 -3.76 -9.71 22.26
CA ALA A 195 -3.80 -11.07 22.80
C ALA A 195 -4.84 -11.96 22.07
N ASP A 196 -5.94 -11.38 21.58
CA ASP A 196 -6.99 -12.10 20.87
C ASP A 196 -6.56 -12.58 19.47
N LEU A 197 -5.38 -12.16 19.00
CA LEU A 197 -4.81 -12.59 17.71
C LEU A 197 -4.35 -14.04 17.72
N LYS A 198 -4.15 -14.65 18.90
CA LYS A 198 -3.72 -16.05 18.99
C LYS A 198 -4.70 -16.99 18.29
N GLY A 199 -4.18 -17.79 17.35
CA GLY A 199 -4.99 -18.71 16.55
C GLY A 199 -5.84 -18.07 15.45
N LYS A 200 -5.67 -16.77 15.19
CA LYS A 200 -6.36 -16.01 14.13
C LYS A 200 -5.55 -15.93 12.84
N THR A 201 -6.23 -15.70 11.72
CA THR A 201 -5.59 -15.36 10.45
C THR A 201 -5.28 -13.87 10.39
N PHE A 202 -4.10 -13.50 9.88
CA PHE A 202 -3.65 -12.11 9.84
C PHE A 202 -3.09 -11.70 8.48
N CYS A 203 -3.56 -10.56 7.96
CA CYS A 203 -3.07 -9.95 6.74
C CYS A 203 -2.04 -8.87 7.04
N PHE A 204 -0.82 -9.05 6.53
CA PHE A 204 0.22 -8.03 6.42
C PHE A 204 0.19 -7.37 5.04
N VAL A 205 0.87 -6.23 4.90
CA VAL A 205 1.00 -5.54 3.61
C VAL A 205 2.11 -6.16 2.77
N ASP A 206 3.36 -5.95 3.16
CA ASP A 206 4.59 -6.35 2.48
C ASP A 206 5.72 -6.39 3.52
N PRO A 207 6.70 -7.31 3.44
CA PRO A 207 7.80 -7.41 4.42
C PRO A 207 8.56 -6.10 4.68
N ASN A 208 8.60 -5.19 3.70
CA ASN A 208 9.24 -3.88 3.84
C ASN A 208 8.28 -2.75 4.23
N SER A 209 7.01 -3.05 4.49
CA SER A 209 6.03 -2.05 4.97
C SER A 209 6.25 -1.74 6.44
N THR A 210 6.47 -0.47 6.78
CA THR A 210 6.68 -0.01 8.16
C THR A 210 5.47 -0.32 9.04
N SER A 211 4.30 0.28 8.72
CA SER A 211 3.07 0.15 9.53
C SER A 211 2.24 -1.09 9.20
N GLY A 212 2.51 -1.77 8.06
CA GLY A 212 1.76 -2.95 7.65
C GLY A 212 2.49 -4.27 7.90
N TYR A 213 3.75 -4.25 8.39
CA TYR A 213 4.52 -5.46 8.67
C TYR A 213 5.49 -5.31 9.84
N ILE A 214 6.44 -4.36 9.77
CA ILE A 214 7.53 -4.25 10.74
C ILE A 214 7.00 -3.91 12.13
N ILE A 215 6.32 -2.77 12.27
CA ILE A 215 5.77 -2.32 13.55
C ILE A 215 4.72 -3.28 14.11
N PRO A 216 3.77 -3.82 13.31
CA PRO A 216 2.84 -4.83 13.82
C PRO A 216 3.50 -6.05 14.44
N ARG A 217 4.55 -6.57 13.82
CA ARG A 217 5.29 -7.73 14.36
C ARG A 217 6.00 -7.39 15.68
N ILE A 218 6.57 -6.18 15.79
CA ILE A 218 7.17 -5.69 17.04
C ILE A 218 6.09 -5.58 18.13
N VAL A 219 4.95 -4.95 17.82
CA VAL A 219 3.83 -4.79 18.75
C VAL A 219 3.29 -6.15 19.21
N MET A 220 3.09 -7.11 18.30
CA MET A 220 2.68 -8.47 18.65
C MET A 220 3.66 -9.11 19.62
N LYS A 221 4.96 -9.12 19.30
CA LYS A 221 6.00 -9.72 20.16
C LYS A 221 6.09 -9.04 21.52
N ALA A 222 5.99 -7.72 21.59
CA ALA A 222 5.96 -6.97 22.84
C ALA A 222 4.74 -7.33 23.73
N ASN A 223 3.65 -7.81 23.12
CA ASN A 223 2.45 -8.28 23.80
C ASN A 223 2.37 -9.82 23.94
N GLY A 224 3.49 -10.52 23.76
CA GLY A 224 3.59 -11.96 23.97
C GLY A 224 2.99 -12.83 22.84
N ILE A 225 2.77 -12.26 21.67
CA ILE A 225 2.30 -12.98 20.47
C ILE A 225 3.46 -13.09 19.48
N ASP A 226 3.95 -14.28 19.24
CA ASP A 226 4.87 -14.53 18.12
C ASP A 226 4.08 -14.73 16.82
N PRO A 227 4.16 -13.77 15.86
CA PRO A 227 3.37 -13.87 14.64
C PRO A 227 3.73 -15.07 13.75
N ASP A 228 4.88 -15.69 13.96
CA ASP A 228 5.31 -16.87 13.19
C ASP A 228 4.82 -18.20 13.81
N VAL A 229 4.38 -18.16 15.08
CA VAL A 229 3.99 -19.36 15.84
C VAL A 229 2.55 -19.31 16.32
N ASP A 230 2.11 -18.16 16.86
CA ASP A 230 0.82 -18.02 17.53
C ASP A 230 -0.34 -17.68 16.59
N LEU A 231 -0.08 -17.18 15.39
CA LEU A 231 -1.11 -16.94 14.38
C LEU A 231 -1.46 -18.25 13.65
N LYS A 232 -2.74 -18.42 13.30
CA LYS A 232 -3.21 -19.58 12.52
C LYS A 232 -2.61 -19.60 11.11
N ALA A 233 -2.56 -18.44 10.47
CA ALA A 233 -1.95 -18.23 9.16
C ALA A 233 -1.70 -16.74 8.93
N THR A 234 -0.73 -16.43 8.08
CA THR A 234 -0.44 -15.06 7.64
C THR A 234 -0.39 -14.98 6.13
N GLN A 235 -0.74 -13.81 5.57
CA GLN A 235 -0.53 -13.52 4.14
C GLN A 235 -0.09 -12.08 3.94
N ASN A 236 0.68 -11.83 2.89
CA ASN A 236 1.04 -10.48 2.45
C ASN A 236 0.08 -10.07 1.32
N ALA A 237 -0.73 -9.04 1.56
CA ALA A 237 -1.77 -8.58 0.62
C ALA A 237 -1.25 -7.59 -0.44
N GLY A 238 0.02 -7.15 -0.32
CA GLY A 238 0.72 -6.28 -1.27
C GLY A 238 0.47 -4.78 -1.06
N SER A 239 -0.71 -4.38 -0.56
CA SER A 239 -1.02 -2.97 -0.27
C SER A 239 -1.92 -2.83 0.96
N HIS A 240 -1.97 -1.62 1.52
CA HIS A 240 -2.83 -1.31 2.67
C HIS A 240 -4.32 -1.43 2.34
N ASP A 241 -4.71 -1.03 1.13
CA ASP A 241 -6.09 -1.17 0.66
C ASP A 241 -6.50 -2.64 0.59
N ASN A 242 -5.63 -3.49 0.05
CA ASN A 242 -5.88 -4.93 -0.04
C ASN A 242 -6.00 -5.59 1.33
N VAL A 243 -5.19 -5.17 2.32
CA VAL A 243 -5.35 -5.64 3.71
C VAL A 243 -6.74 -5.28 4.25
N ALA A 244 -7.16 -4.02 4.11
CA ALA A 244 -8.47 -3.58 4.59
C ALA A 244 -9.61 -4.34 3.89
N ILE A 245 -9.50 -4.57 2.58
CA ILE A 245 -10.48 -5.32 1.79
C ILE A 245 -10.51 -6.81 2.21
N ALA A 246 -9.36 -7.43 2.43
CA ALA A 246 -9.27 -8.83 2.86
C ALA A 246 -9.90 -9.02 4.25
N VAL A 247 -9.65 -8.09 5.18
CA VAL A 247 -10.29 -8.10 6.51
C VAL A 247 -11.80 -7.85 6.38
N TYR A 248 -12.23 -6.91 5.54
CA TYR A 248 -13.66 -6.66 5.29
C TYR A 248 -14.38 -7.90 4.76
N LYS A 249 -13.76 -8.64 3.83
CA LYS A 249 -14.34 -9.86 3.26
C LYS A 249 -14.28 -11.07 4.18
N GLY A 250 -13.47 -11.02 5.25
CA GLY A 250 -13.22 -12.14 6.15
C GLY A 250 -12.18 -13.14 5.62
N ASP A 251 -11.41 -12.78 4.59
CA ASP A 251 -10.26 -13.57 4.11
C ASP A 251 -9.17 -13.62 5.18
N CYS A 252 -9.06 -12.56 6.00
CA CYS A 252 -8.30 -12.50 7.23
C CYS A 252 -9.20 -12.03 8.38
N ASP A 253 -9.02 -12.62 9.57
CA ASP A 253 -9.70 -12.18 10.80
C ASP A 253 -9.27 -10.77 11.20
N ALA A 254 -7.98 -10.46 11.00
CA ALA A 254 -7.38 -9.17 11.32
C ALA A 254 -6.25 -8.81 10.33
N GLY A 255 -5.78 -7.58 10.42
CA GLY A 255 -4.65 -7.08 9.62
C GLY A 255 -4.07 -5.79 10.18
N ALA A 256 -3.00 -5.30 9.57
CA ALA A 256 -2.37 -4.05 9.94
C ALA A 256 -2.22 -3.11 8.74
N THR A 257 -2.49 -1.82 8.97
CA THR A 257 -2.43 -0.78 7.96
C THR A 257 -1.91 0.52 8.56
N PHE A 258 -1.67 1.58 7.75
CA PHE A 258 -1.62 2.94 8.29
C PHE A 258 -3.03 3.38 8.72
N VAL A 259 -3.10 4.35 9.64
CA VAL A 259 -4.37 4.98 10.05
C VAL A 259 -5.11 5.56 8.83
N ASP A 260 -6.41 5.71 8.94
CA ASP A 260 -7.31 6.33 7.95
C ASP A 260 -7.49 5.57 6.62
N VAL A 261 -6.82 4.43 6.36
CA VAL A 261 -7.03 3.65 5.13
C VAL A 261 -8.50 3.30 4.91
N ARG A 262 -9.23 2.95 6.01
CA ARG A 262 -10.66 2.58 5.95
C ARG A 262 -11.57 3.76 5.57
N THR A 263 -11.13 4.98 5.82
CA THR A 263 -11.91 6.21 5.66
C THR A 263 -11.42 7.13 4.56
N ASP A 264 -10.14 7.07 4.19
CA ASP A 264 -9.53 8.01 3.25
C ASP A 264 -9.17 7.42 1.89
N SER A 265 -8.96 6.10 1.80
CA SER A 265 -8.72 5.43 0.53
C SER A 265 -9.91 5.60 -0.42
N LYS A 266 -9.66 6.14 -1.61
CA LYS A 266 -10.70 6.35 -2.62
C LYS A 266 -11.36 5.05 -3.05
N PRO A 267 -10.62 3.97 -3.42
CA PRO A 267 -11.24 2.69 -3.79
C PRO A 267 -12.10 2.10 -2.68
N ILE A 268 -11.70 2.28 -1.41
CA ILE A 268 -12.50 1.78 -0.28
C ILE A 268 -13.78 2.58 -0.13
N LYS A 269 -13.72 3.91 -0.18
CA LYS A 269 -14.91 4.77 -0.10
C LYS A 269 -15.93 4.46 -1.20
N GLU A 270 -15.47 4.22 -2.41
CA GLU A 270 -16.33 4.00 -3.58
C GLU A 270 -16.94 2.61 -3.60
N ASN A 271 -16.18 1.57 -3.21
CA ASN A 271 -16.58 0.17 -3.38
C ASN A 271 -17.00 -0.53 -2.09
N TYR A 272 -16.65 0.03 -0.92
CA TYR A 272 -16.91 -0.54 0.40
C TYR A 272 -17.40 0.55 1.37
N PRO A 273 -18.54 1.21 1.09
CA PRO A 273 -19.01 2.38 1.86
C PRO A 273 -19.34 2.02 3.32
N ASP A 274 -19.62 0.75 3.62
CA ASP A 274 -19.89 0.21 4.96
C ASP A 274 -18.63 -0.39 5.64
N MET A 275 -17.42 -0.07 5.14
CA MET A 275 -16.14 -0.57 5.68
C MET A 275 -16.04 -0.38 7.20
N VAL A 276 -16.39 0.79 7.71
CA VAL A 276 -16.29 1.11 9.15
C VAL A 276 -17.32 0.39 9.99
N ASP A 277 -18.42 -0.08 9.37
CA ASP A 277 -19.46 -0.86 10.05
C ASP A 277 -19.07 -2.33 10.22
N LYS A 278 -18.15 -2.84 9.38
CA LYS A 278 -17.72 -4.24 9.36
C LYS A 278 -16.31 -4.49 9.88
N VAL A 279 -15.48 -3.45 9.87
CA VAL A 279 -14.06 -3.54 10.26
C VAL A 279 -13.77 -2.55 11.38
N ASP A 280 -13.45 -3.07 12.56
CA ASP A 280 -13.06 -2.27 13.72
C ASP A 280 -11.54 -1.98 13.72
N VAL A 281 -11.13 -0.86 14.35
CA VAL A 281 -9.77 -0.65 14.82
C VAL A 281 -9.72 -1.05 16.28
N PHE A 282 -8.77 -1.92 16.64
CA PHE A 282 -8.63 -2.36 18.04
C PHE A 282 -7.28 -1.95 18.68
N TYR A 283 -6.34 -1.46 17.86
CA TYR A 283 -5.06 -0.94 18.38
C TYR A 283 -4.50 0.14 17.43
N ILE A 284 -3.93 1.19 18.00
CA ILE A 284 -3.18 2.25 17.29
C ILE A 284 -1.74 2.21 17.80
N THR A 285 -0.77 2.26 16.89
CA THR A 285 0.66 2.24 17.24
C THR A 285 1.14 3.59 17.75
N ASP A 286 2.37 3.62 18.29
CA ASP A 286 3.12 4.86 18.48
C ASP A 286 3.40 5.54 17.13
N ASN A 287 3.90 6.78 17.21
CA ASN A 287 4.22 7.58 16.05
C ASN A 287 5.37 6.97 15.24
N ILE A 288 5.19 6.97 13.94
CA ILE A 288 6.16 6.52 12.94
C ILE A 288 6.56 7.75 12.12
N PRO A 289 7.85 8.07 11.93
CA PRO A 289 8.26 9.15 11.02
C PRO A 289 7.65 8.93 9.65
N ASN A 290 7.16 10.01 9.01
CA ASN A 290 6.52 9.86 7.70
C ASN A 290 7.53 9.44 6.62
N ASP A 291 6.99 8.80 5.62
CA ASP A 291 7.59 8.55 4.31
C ASP A 291 7.85 9.86 3.56
N GLY A 292 8.66 9.80 2.50
CA GLY A 292 8.97 10.99 1.71
C GLY A 292 9.88 10.74 0.53
N LEU A 293 10.38 11.83 -0.04
CA LEU A 293 11.32 11.79 -1.15
C LEU A 293 12.73 11.45 -0.67
N GLN A 294 13.28 10.42 -1.26
CA GLN A 294 14.66 9.99 -1.11
C GLN A 294 15.45 10.31 -2.38
N VAL A 295 16.74 10.57 -2.25
CA VAL A 295 17.68 10.73 -3.39
C VAL A 295 18.71 9.60 -3.34
N ALA A 296 19.00 9.02 -4.49
CA ALA A 296 20.07 8.03 -4.62
C ALA A 296 21.45 8.72 -4.45
N LYS A 297 22.45 7.92 -4.04
CA LYS A 297 23.83 8.38 -3.93
C LYS A 297 24.32 8.92 -5.28
N ASP A 298 25.15 9.94 -5.23
CA ASP A 298 25.85 10.54 -6.39
C ASP A 298 24.93 11.20 -7.45
N VAL A 299 23.68 11.50 -7.13
CA VAL A 299 22.83 12.36 -7.97
C VAL A 299 23.32 13.80 -7.90
N ASP A 300 23.42 14.44 -9.07
CA ASP A 300 23.86 15.85 -9.18
C ASP A 300 23.07 16.75 -8.23
N PRO A 301 23.75 17.56 -7.38
CA PRO A 301 23.09 18.46 -6.44
C PRO A 301 22.15 19.47 -7.10
N ALA A 302 22.43 19.93 -8.34
CA ALA A 302 21.55 20.84 -9.06
C ALA A 302 20.24 20.15 -9.48
N LEU A 303 20.29 18.89 -9.94
CA LEU A 303 19.10 18.09 -10.23
C LEU A 303 18.31 17.77 -8.96
N THR A 304 19.01 17.47 -7.86
CA THR A 304 18.38 17.25 -6.55
C THR A 304 17.65 18.51 -6.09
N LYS A 305 18.30 19.67 -6.16
CA LYS A 305 17.69 20.95 -5.79
C LYS A 305 16.46 21.26 -6.66
N ALA A 306 16.56 21.10 -7.98
CA ALA A 306 15.45 21.35 -8.90
C ALA A 306 14.24 20.46 -8.59
N THR A 307 14.46 19.16 -8.33
CA THR A 307 13.41 18.20 -7.96
C THR A 307 12.75 18.58 -6.63
N VAL A 308 13.56 18.91 -5.64
CA VAL A 308 13.09 19.31 -4.29
C VAL A 308 12.27 20.61 -4.36
N ASP A 309 12.79 21.64 -5.04
CA ASP A 309 12.13 22.94 -5.14
C ASP A 309 10.81 22.83 -5.93
N GLY A 310 10.77 22.02 -7.02
CA GLY A 310 9.57 21.74 -7.77
C GLY A 310 8.50 21.05 -6.93
N LEU A 311 8.88 20.00 -6.17
CA LEU A 311 7.95 19.29 -5.28
C LEU A 311 7.44 20.17 -4.14
N LEU A 312 8.27 21.06 -3.59
CA LEU A 312 7.84 22.03 -2.57
C LEU A 312 6.87 23.06 -3.15
N ALA A 313 7.08 23.52 -4.39
CA ALA A 313 6.14 24.43 -5.06
C ALA A 313 4.79 23.73 -5.31
N ILE A 314 4.80 22.46 -5.80
CA ILE A 314 3.59 21.62 -5.89
C ILE A 314 2.92 21.48 -4.52
N SER A 315 3.68 21.23 -3.47
CA SER A 315 3.19 21.11 -2.09
C SER A 315 2.60 22.43 -1.53
N GLY A 316 3.03 23.58 -2.03
CA GLY A 316 2.50 24.88 -1.65
C GLY A 316 1.18 25.24 -2.33
N ASP A 317 0.88 24.62 -3.47
CA ASP A 317 -0.28 24.89 -4.31
C ASP A 317 -1.52 24.04 -3.95
N PRO A 318 -2.75 24.60 -3.94
CA PRO A 318 -3.96 23.83 -3.64
C PRO A 318 -4.18 22.64 -4.58
N GLY A 319 -3.98 22.81 -5.88
CA GLY A 319 -4.09 21.72 -6.88
C GLY A 319 -3.00 20.66 -6.71
N GLY A 320 -1.77 21.10 -6.45
CA GLY A 320 -0.64 20.24 -6.14
C GLY A 320 -0.86 19.42 -4.86
N LYS A 321 -1.38 20.02 -3.80
CA LYS A 321 -1.79 19.29 -2.59
C LYS A 321 -2.83 18.22 -2.88
N ALA A 322 -3.76 18.50 -3.80
CA ALA A 322 -4.75 17.50 -4.19
C ALA A 322 -4.11 16.29 -4.89
N LEU A 323 -3.06 16.48 -5.69
CA LEU A 323 -2.28 15.41 -6.28
C LEU A 323 -1.54 14.59 -5.22
N LEU A 324 -0.87 15.26 -4.28
CA LEU A 324 -0.17 14.61 -3.16
C LEU A 324 -1.13 13.79 -2.28
N ARG A 325 -2.36 14.28 -2.07
CA ARG A 325 -3.41 13.51 -1.37
C ARG A 325 -3.83 12.26 -2.13
N LYS A 326 -3.96 12.35 -3.46
CA LYS A 326 -4.27 11.18 -4.31
C LYS A 326 -3.13 10.19 -4.33
N LEU A 327 -1.88 10.67 -4.29
CA LEU A 327 -0.69 9.82 -4.34
C LEU A 327 -0.64 8.91 -3.09
N TYR A 328 -0.56 9.52 -1.88
CA TYR A 328 -0.37 8.78 -0.63
C TYR A 328 -1.05 9.45 0.58
N SER A 329 -2.14 10.18 0.39
CA SER A 329 -2.84 10.94 1.45
C SER A 329 -1.97 12.03 2.11
N TYR A 330 -0.98 12.56 1.39
CA TYR A 330 -0.11 13.62 1.91
C TYR A 330 -0.82 14.97 1.93
N LEU A 331 -0.63 15.73 3.00
CA LEU A 331 -1.11 17.11 3.14
C LEU A 331 -0.11 18.14 2.61
N GLY A 332 1.13 17.75 2.46
CA GLY A 332 2.24 18.56 1.99
C GLY A 332 3.56 17.85 2.18
N LEU A 333 4.65 18.55 1.83
CA LEU A 333 6.03 18.07 1.95
C LEU A 333 6.86 19.16 2.65
N VAL A 334 7.83 18.74 3.48
CA VAL A 334 8.81 19.63 4.13
C VAL A 334 10.22 19.07 3.99
N LYS A 335 11.23 19.95 3.93
CA LYS A 335 12.64 19.56 3.91
C LYS A 335 13.02 18.90 5.23
N VAL A 336 13.92 17.91 5.15
CA VAL A 336 14.53 17.25 6.32
C VAL A 336 16.02 17.07 6.12
N GLU A 337 16.73 16.88 7.22
CA GLU A 337 18.15 16.54 7.25
C GLU A 337 18.37 15.05 6.97
N SER A 338 19.59 14.70 6.58
CA SER A 338 19.95 13.32 6.23
C SER A 338 19.79 12.31 7.37
N ASN A 339 19.77 12.76 8.62
CA ASN A 339 19.59 11.97 9.83
C ASN A 339 18.13 11.85 10.31
N PHE A 340 17.15 12.28 9.51
CA PHE A 340 15.74 12.32 9.91
C PHE A 340 15.20 10.99 10.44
N TYR A 341 15.69 9.85 9.93
CA TYR A 341 15.24 8.52 10.34
C TYR A 341 16.12 7.85 11.39
N ASP A 342 17.23 8.45 11.82
CA ASP A 342 18.25 7.78 12.66
C ASP A 342 17.71 7.35 14.04
N ASP A 343 16.90 8.17 14.68
CA ASP A 343 16.27 7.82 15.98
C ASP A 343 15.29 6.64 15.83
N PHE A 344 14.55 6.61 14.73
CA PHE A 344 13.63 5.51 14.48
C PHE A 344 14.37 4.23 14.10
N GLU A 345 15.43 4.32 13.34
CA GLU A 345 16.34 3.20 13.05
C GLU A 345 16.95 2.62 14.34
N ALA A 346 17.41 3.48 15.24
CA ALA A 346 17.92 3.05 16.55
C ALA A 346 16.83 2.35 17.38
N LEU A 347 15.58 2.82 17.31
CA LEU A 347 14.44 2.17 17.97
C LEU A 347 14.17 0.79 17.39
N LEU A 348 14.20 0.63 16.08
CA LEU A 348 14.03 -0.67 15.41
C LEU A 348 15.10 -1.66 15.83
N LYS A 349 16.37 -1.24 15.86
CA LYS A 349 17.51 -2.07 16.34
C LYS A 349 17.31 -2.54 17.78
N LYS A 350 16.86 -1.65 18.67
CA LYS A 350 16.52 -2.01 20.07
C LYS A 350 15.35 -3.01 20.14
N ALA A 351 14.41 -2.94 19.22
CA ALA A 351 13.29 -3.88 19.13
C ALA A 351 13.66 -5.22 18.44
N GLY A 352 14.94 -5.44 18.13
CA GLY A 352 15.43 -6.66 17.49
C GLY A 352 15.23 -6.71 15.97
N VAL A 353 14.90 -5.58 15.35
CA VAL A 353 14.85 -5.43 13.89
C VAL A 353 16.06 -4.62 13.46
N ASP A 354 17.11 -5.30 13.01
CA ASP A 354 18.30 -4.65 12.47
C ASP A 354 18.23 -4.57 10.95
N PRO A 355 17.99 -3.37 10.38
CA PRO A 355 17.93 -3.19 8.93
C PRO A 355 19.20 -3.64 8.21
N SER A 356 20.38 -3.45 8.83
CA SER A 356 21.65 -3.85 8.24
C SER A 356 21.79 -5.37 8.05
N SER A 357 21.14 -6.17 8.88
CA SER A 357 21.13 -7.63 8.78
C SER A 357 20.28 -8.15 7.61
N LEU A 358 19.38 -7.33 7.08
CA LEU A 358 18.50 -7.63 5.95
C LEU A 358 19.13 -7.23 4.61
N VAL A 359 20.28 -6.58 4.64
CA VAL A 359 21.07 -6.12 3.50
C VAL A 359 22.10 -7.22 3.19
N LYS A 360 21.71 -8.27 2.47
CA LYS A 360 22.60 -9.31 1.98
C LYS A 360 22.79 -9.22 0.48
#